data_5ba0f221b7796b7dfe1b699afe276c74
#
_entry.id   5ba0f221b7796b7dfe1b699afe276c74
#
_cell.length_a   1.000
_cell.length_b   1.000
_cell.length_c   1.000
_cell.angle_alpha   90.00
_cell.angle_beta   90.00
_cell.angle_gamma   90.00
#
_symmetry.space_group_name_H-M   'P 1'
#
loop_
_entity.id
_entity.type
_entity.pdbx_description
1 polymer ?
#
loop_
_entity_poly.entity_id
_entity_poly.type
_entity_poly.pdbx_seq_one_letter_code
_entity_poly.pdbx_strand_id
1 'polypeptide(L)'
;DSVRAGRIDVGPLDAYWHLLIAKHNPTLTARVRVLDSTEVATIPAFVTAASTPASTINALRHAFVNASRHPWFREYADTLLIEGFAAVDTPDYARTLEWDRAAKAAGYACPA
;
A
#
# COMPACT_ATOMS: atom_id res chain seq x y z
N ASP A 1 -15.43 6.78 6.32
CA ASP A 1 -16.62 7.61 6.56
C ASP A 1 -17.14 7.62 8.00
N SER A 2 -16.99 6.56 8.78
CA SER A 2 -17.54 6.49 10.14
C SER A 2 -16.92 7.49 11.12
N VAL A 3 -15.59 7.71 11.05
CA VAL A 3 -14.90 8.74 11.87
C VAL A 3 -15.40 10.14 11.51
N ARG A 4 -15.47 10.47 10.22
CA ARG A 4 -15.98 11.78 9.76
C ARG A 4 -17.42 12.06 10.17
N ALA A 5 -18.23 11.03 10.27
CA ALA A 5 -19.62 11.11 10.68
C ALA A 5 -19.80 11.09 12.21
N GLY A 6 -18.72 11.02 12.99
CA GLY A 6 -18.75 10.94 14.46
C GLY A 6 -19.36 9.67 15.00
N ARG A 7 -19.39 8.58 14.20
CA ARG A 7 -19.91 7.27 14.65
C ARG A 7 -18.87 6.44 15.38
N ILE A 8 -17.60 6.72 15.15
CA ILE A 8 -16.45 6.15 15.85
C ILE A 8 -15.41 7.25 16.05
N ASP A 9 -14.64 7.19 17.12
CA ASP A 9 -13.65 8.21 17.48
C ASP A 9 -12.34 8.06 16.70
N VAL A 10 -11.92 6.81 16.43
CA VAL A 10 -10.67 6.48 15.78
C VAL A 10 -10.83 5.24 14.90
N GLY A 11 -10.05 5.16 13.83
CA GLY A 11 -10.03 4.00 12.95
C GLY A 11 -8.74 3.91 12.14
N PRO A 12 -8.39 2.72 11.64
CA PRO A 12 -7.26 2.54 10.77
C PRO A 12 -7.50 3.22 9.41
N LEU A 13 -6.41 3.69 8.81
CA LEU A 13 -6.43 4.33 7.51
C LEU A 13 -5.18 3.91 6.74
N ASP A 14 -5.35 3.47 5.51
CA ASP A 14 -4.25 3.22 4.60
C ASP A 14 -3.53 4.54 4.27
N ALA A 15 -2.22 4.58 4.53
CA ALA A 15 -1.42 5.79 4.41
C ALA A 15 -1.36 6.30 2.96
N TYR A 16 -1.20 5.41 2.00
CA TYR A 16 -1.13 5.78 0.59
C TYR A 16 -2.49 6.32 0.09
N TRP A 17 -3.58 5.66 0.44
CA TRP A 17 -4.93 6.13 0.14
C TRP A 17 -5.21 7.51 0.76
N HIS A 18 -4.75 7.73 2.00
CA HIS A 18 -4.87 9.03 2.66
C HIS A 18 -4.14 10.14 1.90
N LEU A 19 -2.91 9.88 1.45
CA LEU A 19 -2.13 10.84 0.66
C LEU A 19 -2.80 11.16 -0.68
N LEU A 20 -3.32 10.16 -1.38
CA LEU A 20 -4.08 10.38 -2.62
C LEU A 20 -5.31 11.24 -2.40
N ILE A 21 -6.09 10.97 -1.34
CA ILE A 21 -7.25 11.81 -1.01
C ILE A 21 -6.81 13.23 -0.65
N ALA A 22 -5.74 13.38 0.14
CA ALA A 22 -5.23 14.70 0.50
C ALA A 22 -4.82 15.53 -0.72
N LYS A 23 -4.25 14.88 -1.73
CA LYS A 23 -3.87 15.53 -2.99
C LYS A 23 -5.08 15.92 -3.84
N HIS A 24 -5.99 14.99 -4.06
CA HIS A 24 -7.08 15.15 -5.04
C HIS A 24 -8.38 15.70 -4.47
N ASN A 25 -8.60 15.57 -3.17
CA ASN A 25 -9.77 16.08 -2.47
C ASN A 25 -9.43 16.48 -1.01
N PRO A 26 -8.70 17.58 -0.81
CA PRO A 26 -8.22 17.99 0.51
C PRO A 26 -9.36 18.29 1.50
N THR A 27 -10.56 18.64 1.03
CA THR A 27 -11.70 18.89 1.92
C THR A 27 -12.17 17.65 2.65
N LEU A 28 -11.91 16.46 2.11
CA LEU A 28 -12.22 15.20 2.79
C LEU A 28 -11.26 14.91 3.94
N THR A 29 -9.98 15.25 3.78
CA THR A 29 -8.97 15.00 4.79
C THR A 29 -8.92 16.07 5.87
N ALA A 30 -9.35 17.29 5.59
CA ALA A 30 -9.39 18.38 6.57
C ALA A 30 -10.23 18.09 7.83
N ARG A 31 -11.11 17.08 7.79
CA ARG A 31 -11.99 16.68 8.90
C ARG A 31 -11.45 15.53 9.73
N VAL A 32 -10.27 15.04 9.44
CA VAL A 32 -9.60 13.98 10.19
C VAL A 32 -8.15 14.38 10.45
N ARG A 33 -7.57 13.86 11.51
CA ARG A 33 -6.13 14.01 11.76
C ARG A 33 -5.50 12.65 12.00
N VAL A 34 -4.28 12.48 11.55
CA VAL A 34 -3.46 11.33 11.88
C VAL A 34 -3.04 11.46 13.34
N LEU A 35 -3.29 10.42 14.14
CA LEU A 35 -2.91 10.35 15.55
C LEU A 35 -1.54 9.70 15.69
N ASP A 36 -1.32 8.64 14.93
CA ASP A 36 -0.10 7.85 14.95
C ASP A 36 0.05 7.09 13.63
N SER A 37 1.23 6.55 13.37
CA SER A 37 1.54 5.75 12.18
C SER A 37 2.24 4.46 12.58
N THR A 38 1.91 3.38 11.91
CA THR A 38 2.66 2.12 12.03
C THR A 38 4.06 2.27 11.43
N GLU A 39 4.94 1.34 11.75
CA GLU A 39 6.19 1.19 11.01
C GLU A 39 5.92 0.95 9.53
N VAL A 40 6.88 1.36 8.69
CA VAL A 40 6.79 1.15 7.24
C VAL A 40 6.84 -0.33 6.92
N ALA A 41 5.94 -0.78 6.08
CA ALA A 41 5.89 -2.13 5.55
C ALA A 41 5.78 -2.12 4.02
N THR A 42 6.13 -3.26 3.42
CA THR A 42 5.97 -3.47 1.99
C THR A 42 4.49 -3.42 1.61
N ILE A 43 4.15 -2.63 0.60
CA ILE A 43 2.79 -2.58 0.05
C ILE A 43 2.45 -3.89 -0.68
N PRO A 44 1.17 -4.22 -0.91
CA PRO A 44 0.78 -5.41 -1.65
C PRO A 44 1.47 -5.49 -3.02
N ALA A 45 2.03 -6.67 -3.35
CA ALA A 45 2.70 -6.90 -4.62
C ALA A 45 1.71 -7.08 -5.78
N PHE A 46 2.16 -6.76 -6.98
CA PHE A 46 1.53 -7.30 -8.19
C PHE A 46 1.83 -8.78 -8.29
N VAL A 47 0.81 -9.57 -8.55
CA VAL A 47 0.92 -11.02 -8.61
C VAL A 47 0.43 -11.56 -9.96
N THR A 48 0.91 -12.74 -10.35
CA THR A 48 0.45 -13.47 -11.53
C THR A 48 -0.05 -14.84 -11.12
N ALA A 49 -0.67 -15.56 -12.05
CA ALA A 49 -1.03 -16.97 -11.83
C ALA A 49 0.24 -17.82 -11.63
N ALA A 50 0.16 -18.84 -10.78
CA ALA A 50 1.30 -19.75 -10.52
C ALA A 50 1.81 -20.47 -11.80
N SER A 51 0.93 -20.63 -12.81
CA SER A 51 1.26 -21.23 -14.10
C SER A 51 1.93 -20.29 -15.10
N THR A 52 2.14 -19.01 -14.74
CA THR A 52 2.76 -18.02 -15.64
C THR A 52 4.20 -18.42 -15.91
N PRO A 53 4.64 -18.52 -17.19
CA PRO A 53 6.01 -18.86 -17.54
C PRO A 53 7.02 -17.90 -16.93
N ALA A 54 8.16 -18.41 -16.46
CA ALA A 54 9.21 -17.61 -15.84
C ALA A 54 9.74 -16.49 -16.76
N SER A 55 9.80 -16.72 -18.06
CA SER A 55 10.18 -15.69 -19.04
C SER A 55 9.22 -14.51 -19.04
N THR A 56 7.90 -14.76 -18.94
CA THR A 56 6.88 -13.73 -18.86
C THR A 56 6.99 -12.97 -17.54
N ILE A 57 7.19 -13.67 -16.41
CA ILE A 57 7.39 -13.03 -15.10
C ILE A 57 8.60 -12.09 -15.13
N ASN A 58 9.72 -12.55 -15.68
CA ASN A 58 10.92 -11.74 -15.81
C ASN A 58 10.72 -10.51 -16.70
N ALA A 59 10.01 -10.65 -17.82
CA ALA A 59 9.69 -9.55 -18.72
C ALA A 59 8.78 -8.50 -18.01
N LEU A 60 7.76 -8.94 -17.28
CA LEU A 60 6.89 -8.05 -16.49
C LEU A 60 7.68 -7.33 -15.40
N ARG A 61 8.48 -8.06 -14.60
CA ARG A 61 9.33 -7.47 -13.56
C ARG A 61 10.27 -6.41 -14.13
N HIS A 62 10.92 -6.70 -15.25
CA HIS A 62 11.78 -5.75 -15.94
C HIS A 62 11.01 -4.52 -16.42
N ALA A 63 9.83 -4.69 -17.01
CA ALA A 63 8.98 -3.60 -17.46
C ALA A 63 8.56 -2.68 -16.31
N PHE A 64 8.10 -3.23 -15.19
CA PHE A 64 7.71 -2.46 -14.02
C PHE A 64 8.90 -1.68 -13.43
N VAL A 65 10.01 -2.35 -13.13
CA VAL A 65 11.19 -1.71 -12.50
C VAL A 65 11.77 -0.58 -13.35
N ASN A 66 11.66 -0.68 -14.68
CA ASN A 66 12.14 0.36 -15.58
C ASN A 66 11.06 1.39 -15.99
N ALA A 67 9.82 1.25 -15.54
CA ALA A 67 8.72 2.13 -15.92
C ALA A 67 9.04 3.62 -15.68
N SER A 68 9.67 3.96 -14.55
CA SER A 68 10.02 5.33 -14.19
C SER A 68 11.02 6.02 -15.14
N ARG A 69 11.72 5.24 -15.99
CA ARG A 69 12.66 5.77 -17.01
C ARG A 69 11.95 6.24 -18.28
N HIS A 70 10.67 5.90 -18.43
CA HIS A 70 9.90 6.24 -19.62
C HIS A 70 9.18 7.60 -19.47
N PRO A 71 9.14 8.45 -20.50
CA PRO A 71 8.51 9.77 -20.41
C PRO A 71 7.03 9.73 -20.02
N TRP A 72 6.28 8.72 -20.46
CA TRP A 72 4.86 8.57 -20.13
C TRP A 72 4.62 8.35 -18.65
N PHE A 73 5.60 7.81 -17.91
CA PHE A 73 5.43 7.50 -16.47
C PHE A 73 5.25 8.76 -15.62
N ARG A 74 5.85 9.88 -16.00
CA ARG A 74 5.82 11.13 -15.20
C ARG A 74 4.41 11.65 -14.95
N GLU A 75 3.55 11.58 -15.95
CA GLU A 75 2.15 12.01 -15.84
C GLU A 75 1.39 11.20 -14.78
N TYR A 76 1.60 9.87 -14.76
CA TYR A 76 0.98 8.98 -13.78
C TYR A 76 1.67 9.06 -12.42
N ALA A 77 2.99 9.19 -12.38
CA ALA A 77 3.77 9.28 -11.16
C ALA A 77 3.31 10.44 -10.27
N ASP A 78 3.15 11.62 -10.84
CA ASP A 78 2.65 12.79 -10.11
C ASP A 78 1.21 12.60 -9.66
N THR A 79 0.34 12.14 -10.54
CA THR A 79 -1.08 11.92 -10.22
C THR A 79 -1.28 10.88 -9.11
N LEU A 80 -0.50 9.81 -9.17
CA LEU A 80 -0.62 8.68 -8.25
C LEU A 80 0.35 8.75 -7.06
N LEU A 81 1.19 9.77 -6.96
CA LEU A 81 2.21 9.92 -5.90
C LEU A 81 3.13 8.69 -5.81
N ILE A 82 3.58 8.17 -6.95
CA ILE A 82 4.50 7.04 -7.03
C ILE A 82 5.80 7.46 -7.72
N GLU A 83 6.94 7.01 -7.21
CA GLU A 83 8.26 7.27 -7.79
C GLU A 83 8.71 6.18 -8.75
N GLY A 84 8.15 4.99 -8.63
CA GLY A 84 8.48 3.82 -9.43
C GLY A 84 7.99 2.53 -8.81
N PHE A 85 8.52 1.42 -9.31
CA PHE A 85 8.23 0.08 -8.82
C PHE A 85 9.52 -0.59 -8.38
N ALA A 86 9.51 -1.23 -7.21
CA ALA A 86 10.61 -2.03 -6.71
C ALA A 86 10.36 -3.52 -6.94
N ALA A 87 11.42 -4.26 -7.23
CA ALA A 87 11.35 -5.72 -7.16
C ALA A 87 11.26 -6.15 -5.70
N VAL A 88 10.31 -7.02 -5.39
CA VAL A 88 10.09 -7.58 -4.06
C VAL A 88 10.06 -9.10 -4.13
N ASP A 89 10.47 -9.73 -3.05
CA ASP A 89 10.46 -11.17 -2.87
C ASP A 89 9.74 -11.53 -1.55
N THR A 90 9.46 -12.82 -1.35
CA THR A 90 8.75 -13.30 -0.16
C THR A 90 9.35 -12.83 1.17
N PRO A 91 10.69 -12.77 1.37
CA PRO A 91 11.27 -12.25 2.60
C PRO A 91 10.91 -10.81 2.94
N ASP A 92 10.63 -9.97 1.94
CA ASP A 92 10.24 -8.56 2.14
C ASP A 92 8.92 -8.41 2.89
N TYR A 93 8.12 -9.47 2.94
CA TYR A 93 6.84 -9.56 3.66
C TYR A 93 6.95 -10.24 5.02
N ALA A 94 8.15 -10.65 5.45
CA ALA A 94 8.33 -11.36 6.73
C ALA A 94 7.80 -10.55 7.92
N ARG A 95 7.99 -9.23 7.91
CA ARG A 95 7.54 -8.34 8.98
C ARG A 95 6.02 -8.34 9.15
N THR A 96 5.26 -8.39 8.06
CA THR A 96 3.79 -8.44 8.16
C THR A 96 3.31 -9.74 8.78
N LEU A 97 4.02 -10.85 8.53
CA LEU A 97 3.76 -12.13 9.18
C LEU A 97 4.13 -12.11 10.68
N GLU A 98 5.18 -11.39 11.06
CA GLU A 98 5.55 -11.20 12.46
C GLU A 98 4.48 -10.40 13.21
N TRP A 99 3.98 -9.33 12.62
CA TRP A 99 2.87 -8.55 13.20
C TRP A 99 1.58 -9.37 13.35
N ASP A 100 1.22 -10.18 12.36
CA ASP A 100 0.08 -11.08 12.46
C ASP A 100 0.24 -12.08 13.61
N ARG A 101 1.44 -12.68 13.75
CA ARG A 101 1.74 -13.59 14.88
C ARG A 101 1.66 -12.88 16.23
N ALA A 102 2.23 -11.67 16.32
CA ALA A 102 2.22 -10.87 17.54
C ALA A 102 0.78 -10.48 17.95
N ALA A 103 -0.03 -10.06 16.97
CA ALA A 103 -1.43 -9.74 17.21
C ALA A 103 -2.23 -10.96 17.73
N LYS A 104 -2.04 -12.12 17.08
CA LYS A 104 -2.66 -13.38 17.54
C LYS A 104 -2.23 -13.77 18.94
N ALA A 105 -0.92 -13.64 19.25
CA ALA A 105 -0.38 -13.93 20.58
C ALA A 105 -0.94 -12.98 21.67
N ALA A 106 -1.25 -11.74 21.29
CA ALA A 106 -1.89 -10.74 22.15
C ALA A 106 -3.43 -10.93 22.28
N GLY A 107 -3.98 -12.00 21.70
CA GLY A 107 -5.42 -12.31 21.79
C GLY A 107 -6.29 -11.55 20.78
N TYR A 108 -5.70 -10.88 19.78
CA TYR A 108 -6.47 -10.30 18.71
C TYR A 108 -7.02 -11.41 17.80
N ALA A 109 -8.33 -11.65 17.89
CA ALA A 109 -9.02 -12.49 16.94
C ALA A 109 -9.01 -11.80 15.56
N CYS A 110 -8.99 -12.60 14.48
CA CYS A 110 -9.18 -12.07 13.14
C CYS A 110 -10.50 -11.29 13.11
N PRO A 111 -10.54 -10.04 12.63
CA PRO A 111 -11.81 -9.35 12.47
C PRO A 111 -12.69 -10.16 11.52
N ALA A 112 -13.93 -10.37 11.95
CA ALA A 112 -14.95 -11.09 11.18
C ALA A 112 -15.36 -10.31 9.93
#